data_4a3a898162fbb348c5136f115526d103
#
_entry.id   4a3a898162fbb348c5136f115526d103
#
_cell.length_a   1.000
_cell.length_b   1.000
_cell.length_c   1.000
_cell.angle_alpha   90.00
_cell.angle_beta   90.00
_cell.angle_gamma   90.00
#
_symmetry.space_group_name_H-M   'P 1'
#
loop_
_entity.id
_entity.type
_entity.pdbx_description
1 polymer ?
#
loop_
_entity_poly.entity_id
_entity_poly.type
_entity_poly.pdbx_seq_one_letter_code
_entity_poly.pdbx_strand_id
1 'polypeptide(L)'
;LMSEEKDPIILVDGSSYLYRAYHALPPLTTSKNQPTGAIKGVISMIKRVLIDHPDSPLAVVFDAKGKTFRHDMYSEYKANRPPMPEDLVQQIEPIHRIISLMGIKLIMIPGVEADDVIGTLAEQARQKKLNTVISTGDKDMTQLVCDSVSVVNTMSGELLDENGVMNKFGVGPELITDYLALIGDKSDNVPGVQGVGPKTAMKI
;
A
#
# COMPACT_ATOMS: atom_id res chain seq x y z
N LEU A 1 23.62 -27.43 8.95
CA LEU A 1 22.78 -26.51 9.71
C LEU A 1 21.88 -25.82 8.69
N MET A 2 20.63 -26.28 8.58
CA MET A 2 19.59 -25.56 7.84
C MET A 2 19.40 -24.23 8.56
N SER A 3 19.64 -23.11 7.89
CA SER A 3 19.24 -21.81 8.40
C SER A 3 17.74 -21.83 8.53
N GLU A 4 17.20 -21.70 9.74
CA GLU A 4 15.76 -21.42 9.93
C GLU A 4 15.47 -20.15 9.12
N GLU A 5 14.73 -20.31 8.05
CA GLU A 5 14.22 -19.20 7.26
C GLU A 5 13.26 -18.44 8.18
N LYS A 6 13.66 -17.25 8.58
CA LYS A 6 12.84 -16.42 9.47
C LYS A 6 11.57 -16.00 8.73
N ASP A 7 10.45 -16.03 9.43
CA ASP A 7 9.19 -15.51 8.90
C ASP A 7 9.36 -14.07 8.41
N PRO A 8 8.76 -13.72 7.26
CA PRO A 8 8.90 -12.39 6.68
C PRO A 8 8.25 -11.32 7.58
N ILE A 9 8.76 -10.11 7.50
CA ILE A 9 8.07 -8.95 8.07
C ILE A 9 6.91 -8.59 7.13
N ILE A 10 5.72 -8.40 7.68
CA ILE A 10 4.55 -7.99 6.92
C ILE A 10 4.32 -6.50 7.12
N LEU A 11 4.35 -5.74 6.02
CA LEU A 11 4.02 -4.32 5.98
C LEU A 11 2.70 -4.15 5.25
N VAL A 12 1.67 -3.70 5.98
CA VAL A 12 0.34 -3.46 5.43
C VAL A 12 0.19 -1.98 5.12
N ASP A 13 -0.16 -1.68 3.88
CA ASP A 13 -0.60 -0.36 3.46
C ASP A 13 -2.04 -0.12 3.96
N GLY A 14 -2.15 0.53 5.10
CA GLY A 14 -3.42 0.80 5.76
C GLY A 14 -4.31 1.75 4.98
N SER A 15 -3.73 2.72 4.27
CA SER A 15 -4.46 3.66 3.42
C SER A 15 -5.11 2.94 2.24
N SER A 16 -4.38 2.04 1.58
CA SER A 16 -4.92 1.19 0.52
C SER A 16 -6.05 0.27 1.04
N TYR A 17 -5.87 -0.33 2.22
CA TYR A 17 -6.89 -1.17 2.86
C TYR A 17 -8.16 -0.37 3.18
N LEU A 18 -8.00 0.86 3.67
CA LEU A 18 -9.11 1.75 4.01
C LEU A 18 -10.01 2.04 2.81
N TYR A 19 -9.43 2.52 1.72
CA TYR A 19 -10.18 2.84 0.51
C TYR A 19 -10.78 1.59 -0.13
N ARG A 20 -10.03 0.50 -0.18
CA ARG A 20 -10.56 -0.77 -0.68
C ARG A 20 -11.77 -1.25 0.11
N ALA A 21 -11.68 -1.27 1.44
CA ALA A 21 -12.78 -1.69 2.30
C ALA A 21 -14.01 -0.81 2.11
N TYR A 22 -13.80 0.50 2.00
CA TYR A 22 -14.87 1.46 1.80
C TYR A 22 -15.63 1.23 0.49
N HIS A 23 -14.92 0.97 -0.61
CA HIS A 23 -15.53 0.78 -1.92
C HIS A 23 -16.04 -0.65 -2.18
N ALA A 24 -15.51 -1.65 -1.49
CA ALA A 24 -15.87 -3.05 -1.71
C ALA A 24 -17.13 -3.49 -0.97
N LEU A 25 -17.49 -2.82 0.12
CA LEU A 25 -18.63 -3.19 0.96
C LEU A 25 -19.80 -2.22 0.77
N PRO A 26 -21.04 -2.72 0.86
CA PRO A 26 -22.20 -1.84 0.91
C PRO A 26 -22.13 -0.94 2.15
N PRO A 27 -22.86 0.19 2.17
CA PRO A 27 -22.94 1.06 3.34
C PRO A 27 -23.51 0.29 4.54
N LEU A 28 -22.64 -0.10 5.46
CA LEU A 28 -23.02 -0.75 6.71
C LEU A 28 -23.03 0.28 7.82
N THR A 29 -24.07 0.21 8.65
CA THR A 29 -24.23 1.12 9.81
C THR A 29 -24.60 0.35 11.06
N THR A 30 -24.34 0.94 12.21
CA THR A 30 -24.92 0.49 13.50
C THR A 30 -26.41 0.85 13.57
N SER A 31 -27.09 0.36 14.61
CA SER A 31 -28.47 0.77 14.94
C SER A 31 -28.62 2.28 15.20
N LYS A 32 -27.52 2.99 15.43
CA LYS A 32 -27.46 4.45 15.61
C LYS A 32 -27.00 5.18 14.35
N ASN A 33 -27.06 4.54 13.17
CA ASN A 33 -26.64 5.07 11.87
C ASN A 33 -25.15 5.47 11.78
N GLN A 34 -24.28 4.94 12.64
CA GLN A 34 -22.84 5.16 12.52
C GLN A 34 -22.26 4.27 11.43
N PRO A 35 -21.47 4.79 10.48
CA PRO A 35 -20.89 3.98 9.40
C PRO A 35 -19.85 3.00 9.94
N THR A 36 -19.87 1.76 9.44
CA THR A 36 -19.00 0.66 9.90
C THR A 36 -18.43 -0.20 8.78
N GLY A 37 -18.75 0.08 7.53
CA GLY A 37 -18.33 -0.74 6.39
C GLY A 37 -16.81 -0.81 6.26
N ALA A 38 -16.12 0.34 6.28
CA ALA A 38 -14.66 0.39 6.21
C ALA A 38 -14.00 -0.26 7.43
N ILE A 39 -14.54 -0.04 8.64
CA ILE A 39 -14.06 -0.70 9.87
C ILE A 39 -14.08 -2.22 9.69
N LYS A 40 -15.25 -2.77 9.31
CA LYS A 40 -15.43 -4.21 9.10
C LYS A 40 -14.45 -4.74 8.05
N GLY A 41 -14.34 -4.05 6.92
CA GLY A 41 -13.48 -4.48 5.81
C GLY A 41 -12.01 -4.49 6.17
N VAL A 42 -11.49 -3.39 6.72
CA VAL A 42 -10.08 -3.28 7.12
C VAL A 42 -9.72 -4.34 8.16
N ILE A 43 -10.52 -4.47 9.20
CA ILE A 43 -10.24 -5.44 10.28
C ILE A 43 -10.33 -6.88 9.76
N SER A 44 -11.27 -7.17 8.85
CA SER A 44 -11.36 -8.50 8.23
C SER A 44 -10.12 -8.83 7.38
N MET A 45 -9.62 -7.86 6.61
CA MET A 45 -8.39 -8.03 5.81
C MET A 45 -7.16 -8.22 6.70
N ILE A 46 -7.01 -7.44 7.78
CA ILE A 46 -5.91 -7.59 8.73
C ILE A 46 -5.96 -8.97 9.42
N LYS A 47 -7.14 -9.41 9.84
CA LYS A 47 -7.31 -10.76 10.41
C LYS A 47 -6.90 -11.85 9.44
N ARG A 48 -7.18 -11.69 8.16
CA ARG A 48 -6.75 -12.63 7.13
C ARG A 48 -5.23 -12.69 7.04
N VAL A 49 -4.55 -11.54 7.03
CA VAL A 49 -3.08 -11.47 7.04
C VAL A 49 -2.49 -12.19 8.27
N LEU A 50 -3.08 -12.00 9.45
CA LEU A 50 -2.64 -12.67 10.68
C LEU A 50 -2.82 -14.19 10.63
N ILE A 51 -3.87 -14.68 9.94
CA ILE A 51 -4.10 -16.11 9.74
C ILE A 51 -3.09 -16.70 8.75
N ASP A 52 -2.82 -15.96 7.68
CA ASP A 52 -1.91 -16.42 6.62
C ASP A 52 -0.43 -16.36 7.07
N HIS A 53 -0.10 -15.49 8.04
CA HIS A 53 1.24 -15.24 8.55
C HIS A 53 1.26 -15.16 10.10
N PRO A 54 0.98 -16.28 10.81
CA PRO A 54 0.73 -16.27 12.25
C PRO A 54 1.95 -15.86 13.09
N ASP A 55 3.16 -16.14 12.61
CA ASP A 55 4.41 -15.91 13.35
C ASP A 55 5.19 -14.69 12.81
N SER A 56 4.67 -14.04 11.78
CA SER A 56 5.32 -12.88 11.15
C SER A 56 5.12 -11.59 11.95
N PRO A 57 6.17 -10.80 12.18
CA PRO A 57 6.03 -9.44 12.66
C PRO A 57 5.19 -8.62 11.67
N LEU A 58 4.18 -7.89 12.15
CA LEU A 58 3.26 -7.12 11.33
C LEU A 58 3.20 -5.67 11.77
N ALA A 59 3.27 -4.74 10.81
CA ALA A 59 2.99 -3.33 11.01
C ALA A 59 1.98 -2.84 9.96
N VAL A 60 1.10 -1.94 10.37
CA VAL A 60 0.16 -1.25 9.48
C VAL A 60 0.57 0.20 9.39
N VAL A 61 0.76 0.69 8.17
CA VAL A 61 1.21 2.04 7.88
C VAL A 61 0.08 2.83 7.26
N PHE A 62 -0.24 3.99 7.81
CA PHE A 62 -1.22 4.92 7.27
C PHE A 62 -0.59 6.26 6.91
N ASP A 63 -1.17 6.94 5.95
CA ASP A 63 -0.85 8.33 5.68
C ASP A 63 -1.20 9.20 6.89
N ALA A 64 -0.30 10.09 7.26
CA ALA A 64 -0.59 11.13 8.21
C ALA A 64 -1.39 12.26 7.55
N LYS A 65 -2.12 13.01 8.37
CA LYS A 65 -2.82 14.21 7.87
C LYS A 65 -1.84 15.29 7.45
N GLY A 66 -2.16 15.99 6.36
CA GLY A 66 -1.40 17.13 5.90
C GLY A 66 -0.71 16.90 4.55
N LYS A 67 0.01 17.94 4.13
CA LYS A 67 0.80 17.88 2.90
C LYS A 67 2.09 17.10 3.11
N THR A 68 2.55 16.48 2.05
CA THR A 68 3.84 15.80 1.99
C THR A 68 4.83 16.61 1.14
N PHE A 69 6.11 16.27 1.18
CA PHE A 69 7.13 16.95 0.38
C PHE A 69 6.83 16.94 -1.13
N ARG A 70 6.04 15.96 -1.62
CA ARG A 70 5.62 15.92 -3.03
C ARG A 70 4.76 17.10 -3.44
N HIS A 71 3.95 17.65 -2.53
CA HIS A 71 3.15 18.84 -2.79
C HIS A 71 4.02 20.10 -2.93
N ASP A 72 5.17 20.13 -2.27
CA ASP A 72 6.14 21.23 -2.40
C ASP A 72 6.94 21.10 -3.70
N MET A 73 7.21 19.88 -4.16
CA MET A 73 7.87 19.62 -5.44
C MET A 73 6.96 19.87 -6.65
N TYR A 74 5.68 19.53 -6.52
CA TYR A 74 4.70 19.63 -7.60
C TYR A 74 3.33 20.02 -7.04
N SER A 75 2.93 21.27 -7.21
CA SER A 75 1.69 21.82 -6.64
C SER A 75 0.42 21.12 -7.09
N GLU A 76 0.43 20.55 -8.31
CA GLU A 76 -0.69 19.82 -8.89
C GLU A 76 -0.79 18.35 -8.40
N TYR A 77 0.18 17.90 -7.60
CA TYR A 77 0.18 16.53 -7.07
C TYR A 77 -1.10 16.23 -6.30
N LYS A 78 -1.82 15.22 -6.74
CA LYS A 78 -3.11 14.78 -6.17
C LYS A 78 -4.20 15.88 -6.13
N ALA A 79 -4.02 16.99 -6.85
CA ALA A 79 -4.97 18.13 -6.84
C ALA A 79 -6.35 17.76 -7.42
N ASN A 80 -6.43 16.72 -8.23
CA ASN A 80 -7.66 16.20 -8.83
C ASN A 80 -8.42 15.24 -7.90
N ARG A 81 -7.86 14.87 -6.73
CA ARG A 81 -8.53 13.96 -5.79
C ARG A 81 -9.66 14.68 -5.05
N PRO A 82 -10.87 14.11 -5.04
CA PRO A 82 -11.94 14.65 -4.21
C PRO A 82 -11.59 14.51 -2.73
N PRO A 83 -12.16 15.35 -1.85
CA PRO A 83 -12.01 15.16 -0.42
C PRO A 83 -12.55 13.81 0.01
N MET A 84 -11.96 13.26 1.09
CA MET A 84 -12.41 12.00 1.65
C MET A 84 -13.88 12.12 2.10
N PRO A 85 -14.75 11.14 1.76
CA PRO A 85 -16.14 11.14 2.21
C PRO A 85 -16.26 11.20 3.73
N GLU A 86 -17.22 11.97 4.24
CA GLU A 86 -17.40 12.21 5.68
C GLU A 86 -17.66 10.91 6.47
N ASP A 87 -18.44 9.99 5.91
CA ASP A 87 -18.72 8.67 6.49
C ASP A 87 -17.47 7.76 6.54
N LEU A 88 -16.48 7.97 5.65
CA LEU A 88 -15.19 7.31 5.73
C LEU A 88 -14.30 7.95 6.80
N VAL A 89 -14.27 9.29 6.85
CA VAL A 89 -13.49 10.04 7.86
C VAL A 89 -13.85 9.59 9.28
N GLN A 90 -15.14 9.40 9.57
CA GLN A 90 -15.64 8.96 10.87
C GLN A 90 -15.14 7.56 11.27
N GLN A 91 -14.72 6.74 10.32
CA GLN A 91 -14.26 5.37 10.57
C GLN A 91 -12.76 5.25 10.82
N ILE A 92 -11.98 6.28 10.52
CA ILE A 92 -10.51 6.24 10.61
C ILE A 92 -10.03 6.03 12.05
N GLU A 93 -10.47 6.88 12.97
CA GLU A 93 -10.05 6.80 14.38
C GLU A 93 -10.46 5.47 15.03
N PRO A 94 -11.70 4.96 14.86
CA PRO A 94 -12.05 3.62 15.32
C PRO A 94 -11.16 2.52 14.73
N ILE A 95 -10.80 2.57 13.44
CA ILE A 95 -9.91 1.60 12.80
C ILE A 95 -8.53 1.62 13.47
N HIS A 96 -7.93 2.80 13.62
CA HIS A 96 -6.63 2.96 14.26
C HIS A 96 -6.64 2.42 15.69
N ARG A 97 -7.69 2.72 16.45
CA ARG A 97 -7.86 2.25 17.82
C ARG A 97 -7.98 0.72 17.88
N ILE A 98 -8.76 0.10 16.99
CA ILE A 98 -8.92 -1.36 16.96
C ILE A 98 -7.60 -2.03 16.65
N ILE A 99 -6.86 -1.56 15.64
CA ILE A 99 -5.54 -2.08 15.26
C ILE A 99 -4.58 -2.02 16.45
N SER A 100 -4.54 -0.89 17.14
CA SER A 100 -3.69 -0.70 18.33
C SER A 100 -4.09 -1.64 19.46
N LEU A 101 -5.39 -1.84 19.71
CA LEU A 101 -5.91 -2.75 20.74
C LEU A 101 -5.66 -4.23 20.39
N MET A 102 -5.50 -4.57 19.12
CA MET A 102 -5.07 -5.90 18.67
C MET A 102 -3.56 -6.14 18.93
N GLY A 103 -2.83 -5.16 19.46
CA GLY A 103 -1.39 -5.24 19.69
C GLY A 103 -0.53 -5.08 18.44
N ILE A 104 -1.13 -4.66 17.33
CA ILE A 104 -0.44 -4.47 16.05
C ILE A 104 0.23 -3.09 16.03
N LYS A 105 1.46 -3.03 15.53
CA LYS A 105 2.17 -1.76 15.35
C LYS A 105 1.49 -0.93 14.28
N LEU A 106 1.01 0.25 14.64
CA LEU A 106 0.47 1.25 13.74
C LEU A 106 1.50 2.37 13.58
N ILE A 107 1.79 2.76 12.34
CA ILE A 107 2.79 3.77 11.99
C ILE A 107 2.15 4.85 11.12
N MET A 108 2.36 6.10 11.50
CA MET A 108 2.00 7.29 10.73
C MET A 108 3.10 8.33 10.91
N ILE A 109 3.69 8.81 9.83
CA ILE A 109 4.80 9.79 9.87
C ILE A 109 4.37 11.04 9.13
N PRO A 110 4.29 12.20 9.79
CA PRO A 110 3.93 13.46 9.12
C PRO A 110 4.96 13.87 8.04
N GLY A 111 4.46 14.52 6.98
CA GLY A 111 5.31 15.10 5.92
C GLY A 111 5.76 14.12 4.84
N VAL A 112 5.49 12.83 5.01
CA VAL A 112 5.75 11.77 4.02
C VAL A 112 4.50 10.93 3.80
N GLU A 113 4.47 10.13 2.76
CA GLU A 113 3.38 9.20 2.48
C GLU A 113 3.63 7.83 3.13
N ALA A 114 2.57 7.04 3.29
CA ALA A 114 2.69 5.65 3.78
C ALA A 114 3.68 4.84 2.94
N ASP A 115 3.69 5.07 1.63
CA ASP A 115 4.60 4.43 0.67
C ASP A 115 6.08 4.68 0.99
N ASP A 116 6.43 5.92 1.37
CA ASP A 116 7.80 6.29 1.77
C ASP A 116 8.23 5.56 3.04
N VAL A 117 7.30 5.44 3.99
CA VAL A 117 7.54 4.71 5.25
C VAL A 117 7.70 3.23 4.98
N ILE A 118 6.82 2.62 4.18
CA ILE A 118 6.88 1.20 3.80
C ILE A 118 8.19 0.92 3.06
N GLY A 119 8.55 1.75 2.07
CA GLY A 119 9.80 1.60 1.32
C GLY A 119 11.03 1.68 2.21
N THR A 120 11.04 2.64 3.16
CA THR A 120 12.11 2.79 4.14
C THR A 120 12.24 1.55 5.04
N LEU A 121 11.13 1.03 5.54
CA LEU A 121 11.14 -0.15 6.41
C LEU A 121 11.55 -1.41 5.65
N ALA A 122 11.10 -1.58 4.42
CA ALA A 122 11.50 -2.70 3.56
C ALA A 122 13.01 -2.67 3.27
N GLU A 123 13.58 -1.49 2.97
CA GLU A 123 15.01 -1.33 2.77
C GLU A 123 15.82 -1.60 4.05
N GLN A 124 15.36 -1.12 5.20
CA GLN A 124 16.01 -1.42 6.48
C GLN A 124 15.97 -2.93 6.80
N ALA A 125 14.87 -3.62 6.47
CA ALA A 125 14.76 -5.07 6.61
C ALA A 125 15.74 -5.80 5.69
N ARG A 126 15.83 -5.38 4.43
CA ARG A 126 16.77 -5.91 3.43
C ARG A 126 18.23 -5.80 3.90
N GLN A 127 18.63 -4.64 4.45
CA GLN A 127 19.96 -4.43 5.01
C GLN A 127 20.26 -5.38 6.17
N LYS A 128 19.23 -5.81 6.90
CA LYS A 128 19.31 -6.79 7.98
C LYS A 128 19.14 -8.24 7.51
N LYS A 129 19.06 -8.47 6.20
CA LYS A 129 18.82 -9.78 5.58
C LYS A 129 17.52 -10.45 6.07
N LEU A 130 16.47 -9.65 6.20
CA LEU A 130 15.14 -10.09 6.55
C LEU A 130 14.23 -9.99 5.32
N ASN A 131 13.39 -10.99 5.12
CA ASN A 131 12.39 -10.99 4.08
C ASN A 131 11.20 -10.08 4.45
N THR A 132 10.61 -9.43 3.46
CA THR A 132 9.48 -8.53 3.65
C THR A 132 8.38 -8.84 2.64
N VAL A 133 7.15 -8.88 3.11
CA VAL A 133 5.94 -8.92 2.27
C VAL A 133 5.18 -7.62 2.46
N ILE A 134 5.00 -6.86 1.39
CA ILE A 134 4.20 -5.64 1.37
C ILE A 134 2.80 -5.99 0.88
N SER A 135 1.79 -5.74 1.71
CA SER A 135 0.39 -5.99 1.36
C SER A 135 -0.30 -4.67 1.00
N THR A 136 -0.53 -4.46 -0.28
CA THR A 136 -1.09 -3.23 -0.83
C THR A 136 -1.90 -3.47 -2.11
N GLY A 137 -2.79 -2.57 -2.45
CA GLY A 137 -3.42 -2.51 -3.78
C GLY A 137 -2.70 -1.57 -4.74
N ASP A 138 -1.67 -0.86 -4.28
CA ASP A 138 -0.95 0.11 -5.09
C ASP A 138 0.12 -0.57 -5.96
N LYS A 139 0.00 -0.35 -7.27
CA LYS A 139 0.94 -0.89 -8.27
C LYS A 139 2.35 -0.27 -8.14
N ASP A 140 2.41 0.97 -7.63
CA ASP A 140 3.65 1.73 -7.59
C ASP A 140 4.64 1.11 -6.58
N MET A 141 4.13 0.39 -5.58
CA MET A 141 4.93 -0.35 -4.61
C MET A 141 5.70 -1.53 -5.24
N THR A 142 5.36 -1.94 -6.47
CA THR A 142 6.10 -3.00 -7.16
C THR A 142 7.53 -2.62 -7.53
N GLN A 143 7.87 -1.33 -7.51
CA GLN A 143 9.25 -0.84 -7.63
C GLN A 143 10.17 -1.30 -6.49
N LEU A 144 9.60 -1.72 -5.36
CA LEU A 144 10.36 -2.18 -4.19
C LEU A 144 10.68 -3.68 -4.23
N VAL A 145 10.09 -4.42 -5.17
CA VAL A 145 10.27 -5.87 -5.29
C VAL A 145 11.73 -6.20 -5.64
N CYS A 146 12.27 -7.16 -4.91
CA CYS A 146 13.60 -7.74 -5.14
C CYS A 146 13.65 -9.15 -4.54
N ASP A 147 14.82 -9.77 -4.50
CA ASP A 147 15.03 -11.11 -3.95
C ASP A 147 14.50 -11.31 -2.51
N SER A 148 14.44 -10.24 -1.71
CA SER A 148 13.98 -10.28 -0.31
C SER A 148 12.69 -9.49 -0.04
N VAL A 149 12.12 -8.83 -1.05
CA VAL A 149 10.89 -8.05 -0.93
C VAL A 149 9.89 -8.49 -1.99
N SER A 150 8.70 -8.87 -1.57
CA SER A 150 7.58 -9.17 -2.47
C SER A 150 6.35 -8.34 -2.12
N VAL A 151 5.44 -8.19 -3.08
CA VAL A 151 4.18 -7.46 -2.93
C VAL A 151 3.02 -8.42 -3.08
N VAL A 152 2.09 -8.42 -2.12
CA VAL A 152 0.79 -9.09 -2.26
C VAL A 152 -0.23 -8.06 -2.71
N ASN A 153 -0.76 -8.27 -3.92
CA ASN A 153 -1.85 -7.45 -4.43
C ASN A 153 -3.15 -7.81 -3.72
N THR A 154 -3.66 -6.90 -2.91
CA THR A 154 -4.87 -7.14 -2.11
C THR A 154 -6.13 -7.34 -2.97
N MET A 155 -6.16 -6.88 -4.24
CA MET A 155 -7.30 -7.06 -5.13
C MET A 155 -7.41 -8.48 -5.68
N SER A 156 -6.28 -9.06 -6.11
CA SER A 156 -6.21 -10.40 -6.73
C SER A 156 -5.75 -11.49 -5.75
N GLY A 157 -5.11 -11.13 -4.65
CA GLY A 157 -4.39 -12.06 -3.77
C GLY A 157 -3.08 -12.56 -4.39
N GLU A 158 -2.66 -11.99 -5.52
CA GLU A 158 -1.46 -12.38 -6.26
C GLU A 158 -0.20 -11.92 -5.52
N LEU A 159 0.73 -12.85 -5.32
CA LEU A 159 2.07 -12.53 -4.84
C LEU A 159 2.93 -12.14 -6.05
N LEU A 160 3.48 -10.93 -6.01
CA LEU A 160 4.37 -10.39 -7.04
C LEU A 160 5.80 -10.42 -6.51
N ASP A 161 6.58 -11.34 -7.02
CA ASP A 161 8.03 -11.35 -7.02
C ASP A 161 8.56 -10.66 -8.28
N GLU A 162 9.86 -10.68 -8.53
CA GLU A 162 10.46 -10.06 -9.72
C GLU A 162 9.86 -10.61 -11.02
N ASN A 163 9.62 -11.91 -11.10
CA ASN A 163 8.97 -12.54 -12.27
C ASN A 163 7.51 -12.10 -12.41
N GLY A 164 6.78 -12.01 -11.29
CA GLY A 164 5.41 -11.52 -11.25
C GLY A 164 5.30 -10.09 -11.75
N VAL A 165 6.22 -9.21 -11.35
CA VAL A 165 6.31 -7.82 -11.84
C VAL A 165 6.59 -7.79 -13.34
N MET A 166 7.61 -8.54 -13.80
CA MET A 166 7.94 -8.64 -15.23
C MET A 166 6.75 -9.14 -16.05
N ASN A 167 6.07 -10.17 -15.61
CA ASN A 167 4.91 -10.72 -16.32
C ASN A 167 3.73 -9.74 -16.37
N LYS A 168 3.55 -8.94 -15.34
CA LYS A 168 2.42 -8.00 -15.21
C LYS A 168 2.63 -6.70 -15.96
N PHE A 169 3.82 -6.12 -15.88
CA PHE A 169 4.14 -4.80 -16.42
C PHE A 169 4.99 -4.84 -17.69
N GLY A 170 5.60 -5.98 -18.00
CA GLY A 170 6.52 -6.14 -19.12
C GLY A 170 7.90 -5.53 -18.91
N VAL A 171 8.17 -5.06 -17.67
CA VAL A 171 9.44 -4.52 -17.21
C VAL A 171 9.75 -5.06 -15.81
N GLY A 172 11.03 -5.13 -15.44
CA GLY A 172 11.44 -5.53 -14.10
C GLY A 172 11.17 -4.45 -13.04
N PRO A 173 11.24 -4.82 -11.75
CA PRO A 173 11.01 -3.87 -10.64
C PRO A 173 11.89 -2.62 -10.72
N GLU A 174 13.13 -2.77 -11.14
CA GLU A 174 14.12 -1.70 -11.29
C GLU A 174 13.74 -0.64 -12.32
N LEU A 175 12.85 -0.98 -13.27
CA LEU A 175 12.37 -0.09 -14.32
C LEU A 175 10.96 0.45 -14.07
N ILE A 176 10.29 0.06 -12.99
CA ILE A 176 8.92 0.50 -12.69
C ILE A 176 8.85 2.03 -12.54
N THR A 177 9.83 2.65 -11.89
CA THR A 177 9.85 4.12 -11.74
C THR A 177 9.93 4.82 -13.10
N ASP A 178 10.82 4.36 -13.99
CA ASP A 178 10.96 4.93 -15.34
C ASP A 178 9.71 4.66 -16.18
N TYR A 179 9.17 3.45 -16.09
CA TYR A 179 7.92 3.09 -16.73
C TYR A 179 6.77 4.02 -16.30
N LEU A 180 6.61 4.27 -15.00
CA LEU A 180 5.58 5.16 -14.47
C LEU A 180 5.83 6.62 -14.88
N ALA A 181 7.07 7.07 -14.91
CA ALA A 181 7.42 8.40 -15.40
C ALA A 181 7.01 8.59 -16.87
N LEU A 182 7.18 7.57 -17.70
CA LEU A 182 6.79 7.61 -19.11
C LEU A 182 5.28 7.62 -19.32
N ILE A 183 4.53 6.76 -18.60
CA ILE A 183 3.08 6.65 -18.78
C ILE A 183 2.28 7.67 -17.97
N GLY A 184 2.87 8.23 -16.93
CA GLY A 184 2.20 9.09 -15.94
C GLY A 184 1.30 8.32 -14.98
N ASP A 185 0.74 9.04 -14.01
CA ASP A 185 -0.28 8.53 -13.11
C ASP A 185 -1.45 9.52 -12.98
N LYS A 186 -2.61 9.10 -13.50
CA LYS A 186 -3.83 9.93 -13.45
C LYS A 186 -4.38 10.07 -12.04
N SER A 187 -4.17 9.07 -11.18
CA SER A 187 -4.67 9.10 -9.81
C SER A 187 -3.92 10.11 -8.95
N ASP A 188 -2.66 10.33 -9.28
CA ASP A 188 -1.79 11.30 -8.61
C ASP A 188 -1.66 12.61 -9.36
N ASN A 189 -2.39 12.75 -10.49
CA ASN A 189 -2.33 13.92 -11.36
C ASN A 189 -0.92 14.19 -11.92
N VAL A 190 -0.16 13.12 -12.15
CA VAL A 190 1.18 13.20 -12.73
C VAL A 190 1.08 12.94 -14.23
N PRO A 191 1.43 13.91 -15.09
CA PRO A 191 1.41 13.72 -16.53
C PRO A 191 2.56 12.80 -16.95
N GLY A 192 2.26 11.88 -17.89
CA GLY A 192 3.29 11.13 -18.59
C GLY A 192 3.79 11.87 -19.83
N VAL A 193 4.59 11.19 -20.62
CA VAL A 193 5.04 11.68 -21.92
C VAL A 193 3.89 11.56 -22.94
N GLN A 194 3.62 12.65 -23.65
CA GLN A 194 2.53 12.69 -24.63
C GLN A 194 2.70 11.60 -25.70
N GLY A 195 1.66 10.79 -25.91
CA GLY A 195 1.66 9.71 -26.89
C GLY A 195 2.34 8.42 -26.42
N VAL A 196 2.89 8.39 -25.20
CA VAL A 196 3.50 7.20 -24.61
C VAL A 196 2.50 6.53 -23.68
N GLY A 197 2.02 5.36 -24.09
CA GLY A 197 1.22 4.47 -23.26
C GLY A 197 2.01 3.24 -22.84
N PRO A 198 1.40 2.32 -22.07
CA PRO A 198 2.09 1.12 -21.55
C PRO A 198 2.87 0.33 -22.60
N LYS A 199 2.26 0.07 -23.77
CA LYS A 199 2.91 -0.68 -24.86
C LYS A 199 4.13 0.03 -25.45
N THR A 200 4.13 1.35 -25.44
CA THR A 200 5.27 2.14 -25.96
C THR A 200 6.35 2.23 -24.90
N ALA A 201 5.97 2.48 -23.65
CA ALA A 201 6.92 2.55 -22.53
C ALA A 201 7.75 1.26 -22.34
N MET A 202 7.13 0.09 -22.56
CA MET A 202 7.83 -1.20 -22.51
C MET A 202 8.88 -1.42 -23.64
N LYS A 203 8.89 -0.55 -24.66
CA LYS A 203 9.81 -0.69 -25.82
C LYS A 203 10.96 0.32 -25.80
N ILE A 204 10.88 1.30 -24.93
CA ILE A 204 11.88 2.33 -24.76
C ILE A 204 12.87 1.91 -23.66
#